data_a0791972bc02716152286aa75f94d883
#
_entry.id   a0791972bc02716152286aa75f94d883
#
_cell.length_a   1.000
_cell.length_b   1.000
_cell.length_c   1.000
_cell.angle_alpha   90.00
_cell.angle_beta   90.00
_cell.angle_gamma   90.00
#
_symmetry.space_group_name_H-M   'P 1'
#
loop_
_entity.id
_entity.type
_entity.pdbx_description
1 polymer ?
#
loop_
_entity_poly.entity_id
_entity_poly.type
_entity_poly.pdbx_seq_one_letter_code
_entity_poly.pdbx_strand_id
1 'polypeptide(L)'
;MQYVSGAPLPVHILGEIAFWKKQEKEHAEVLIQLTPNLEEPYVKLLQEWTVVFLATEQAACQLLGSQQAPAFGGPGSLAAETELLLHTACSQSSEFIRQLKAMGEASQAMSASPLAGVVVKHFICESEYFLAVLTALTAPEYDAGAGMMRQNPIEQDEPAAVPAASLNEEPPQETAAWTAPLWEARELGPVPIGGHTLPPLPYAYNALEPYIDEKTMIIHHDKHHQSYVDGLNKAEIKLAEARKSNDYDLVKHWERELAFNGAGHYLHTIFWNVMSPQGGGRPSGALLDAIIRSFGSYDAFKAQFTEAANKVEGGGWAILVWSPRSRRLEILTAEKHQNLSQWDVVPLLALDVWEHAYYLKHQNNRADYIQDWWNVVNWPYVAERYSAARKLVWQPF
;
A
#
# COMPACT_ATOMS: atom_id res chain seq x y z
N MET A 1 18.06 -9.96 -5.99
CA MET A 1 17.63 -11.35 -6.25
C MET A 1 18.15 -11.74 -7.61
N GLN A 2 18.86 -12.85 -7.74
CA GLN A 2 19.19 -13.41 -9.03
C GLN A 2 17.90 -13.98 -9.60
N TYR A 3 17.39 -13.40 -10.67
CA TYR A 3 16.41 -14.04 -11.53
C TYR A 3 17.11 -15.20 -12.21
N VAL A 4 16.89 -16.40 -11.71
CA VAL A 4 17.19 -17.62 -12.48
C VAL A 4 16.03 -17.73 -13.47
N SER A 5 16.31 -17.63 -14.75
CA SER A 5 15.39 -17.95 -15.85
C SER A 5 14.88 -19.37 -15.62
N GLY A 6 13.63 -19.51 -15.22
CA GLY A 6 12.98 -20.79 -14.89
C GLY A 6 11.63 -20.52 -14.24
N ALA A 7 10.72 -21.47 -14.34
CA ALA A 7 9.38 -21.42 -13.74
C ALA A 7 9.43 -20.97 -12.28
N PRO A 8 8.42 -20.21 -11.77
CA PRO A 8 8.37 -19.76 -10.38
C PRO A 8 8.58 -20.93 -9.45
N LEU A 9 9.46 -20.76 -8.44
CA LEU A 9 9.76 -21.83 -7.50
C LEU A 9 8.47 -22.30 -6.81
N PRO A 10 8.19 -23.61 -6.73
CA PRO A 10 6.99 -24.17 -6.09
C PRO A 10 6.70 -23.59 -4.70
N VAL A 11 7.75 -23.22 -3.96
CA VAL A 11 7.69 -22.55 -2.64
C VAL A 11 6.91 -21.22 -2.67
N HIS A 12 7.10 -20.41 -3.71
CA HIS A 12 6.39 -19.14 -3.85
C HIS A 12 4.90 -19.36 -4.06
N ILE A 13 4.55 -20.25 -4.97
CA ILE A 13 3.16 -20.62 -5.29
C ILE A 13 2.46 -21.17 -4.04
N LEU A 14 3.11 -22.10 -3.33
CA LEU A 14 2.58 -22.67 -2.09
C LEU A 14 2.38 -21.62 -0.98
N GLY A 15 3.31 -20.67 -0.87
CA GLY A 15 3.21 -19.55 0.08
C GLY A 15 2.00 -18.65 -0.21
N GLU A 16 1.76 -18.31 -1.48
CA GLU A 16 0.60 -17.56 -1.91
C GLU A 16 -0.70 -18.32 -1.66
N ILE A 17 -0.77 -19.60 -2.01
CA ILE A 17 -1.94 -20.44 -1.75
C ILE A 17 -2.26 -20.47 -0.26
N ALA A 18 -1.28 -20.75 0.61
CA ALA A 18 -1.50 -20.81 2.05
C ALA A 18 -2.02 -19.47 2.62
N PHE A 19 -1.42 -18.36 2.20
CA PHE A 19 -1.84 -17.03 2.63
C PHE A 19 -3.28 -16.72 2.22
N TRP A 20 -3.59 -16.87 0.92
CA TRP A 20 -4.89 -16.47 0.40
C TRP A 20 -6.03 -17.38 0.83
N LYS A 21 -5.79 -18.68 0.97
CA LYS A 21 -6.83 -19.61 1.48
C LYS A 21 -7.18 -19.31 2.94
N LYS A 22 -6.21 -18.85 3.72
CA LYS A 22 -6.49 -18.34 5.06
C LYS A 22 -7.35 -17.06 5.00
N GLN A 23 -7.05 -16.11 4.10
CA GLN A 23 -7.84 -14.88 3.94
C GLN A 23 -9.28 -15.20 3.50
N GLU A 24 -9.48 -16.03 2.47
CA GLU A 24 -10.82 -16.41 1.99
C GLU A 24 -11.63 -17.12 3.06
N LYS A 25 -10.99 -17.92 3.92
CA LYS A 25 -11.62 -18.53 5.10
C LYS A 25 -12.10 -17.45 6.09
N GLU A 26 -11.24 -16.51 6.43
CA GLU A 26 -11.58 -15.41 7.34
C GLU A 26 -12.68 -14.50 6.76
N HIS A 27 -12.71 -14.28 5.45
CA HIS A 27 -13.79 -13.57 4.75
C HIS A 27 -15.15 -14.25 4.93
N ALA A 28 -15.20 -15.57 4.78
CA ALA A 28 -16.43 -16.33 4.98
C ALA A 28 -16.93 -16.23 6.44
N GLU A 29 -16.02 -16.33 7.42
CA GLU A 29 -16.34 -16.17 8.85
C GLU A 29 -16.84 -14.75 9.18
N VAL A 30 -16.21 -13.74 8.62
CA VAL A 30 -16.59 -12.32 8.81
C VAL A 30 -17.98 -12.04 8.24
N LEU A 31 -18.33 -12.58 7.06
CA LEU A 31 -19.65 -12.39 6.47
C LEU A 31 -20.77 -12.95 7.35
N ILE A 32 -20.56 -14.11 7.96
CA ILE A 32 -21.53 -14.71 8.89
C ILE A 32 -21.72 -13.79 10.11
N GLN A 33 -20.63 -13.20 10.64
CA GLN A 33 -20.71 -12.32 11.82
C GLN A 33 -21.32 -10.96 11.51
N LEU A 34 -21.01 -10.39 10.33
CA LEU A 34 -21.52 -9.07 9.92
C LEU A 34 -22.98 -9.08 9.49
N THR A 35 -23.53 -10.26 9.20
CA THR A 35 -24.90 -10.41 8.72
C THR A 35 -25.67 -11.40 9.63
N PRO A 36 -26.03 -10.98 10.87
CA PRO A 36 -26.64 -11.90 11.86
C PRO A 36 -27.97 -12.52 11.41
N ASN A 37 -28.65 -11.91 10.43
CA ASN A 37 -29.92 -12.38 9.87
C ASN A 37 -29.73 -13.03 8.47
N LEU A 38 -28.50 -13.44 8.14
CA LEU A 38 -28.24 -14.12 6.87
C LEU A 38 -29.04 -15.43 6.82
N GLU A 39 -29.64 -15.70 5.67
CA GLU A 39 -30.46 -16.89 5.45
C GLU A 39 -29.66 -18.18 5.66
N GLU A 40 -30.27 -19.16 6.33
CA GLU A 40 -29.61 -20.40 6.73
C GLU A 40 -28.86 -21.14 5.58
N PRO A 41 -29.35 -21.17 4.35
CA PRO A 41 -28.61 -21.77 3.23
C PRO A 41 -27.27 -21.07 2.95
N TYR A 42 -27.20 -19.75 3.10
CA TYR A 42 -25.96 -18.99 2.89
C TYR A 42 -25.01 -19.11 4.07
N VAL A 43 -25.52 -19.15 5.29
CA VAL A 43 -24.69 -19.45 6.48
C VAL A 43 -24.01 -20.82 6.32
N LYS A 44 -24.76 -21.84 5.92
CA LYS A 44 -24.23 -23.18 5.69
C LYS A 44 -23.20 -23.18 4.56
N LEU A 45 -23.48 -22.52 3.45
CA LEU A 45 -22.55 -22.36 2.33
C LEU A 45 -21.21 -21.75 2.78
N LEU A 46 -21.23 -20.65 3.54
CA LEU A 46 -20.03 -20.00 4.03
C LEU A 46 -19.27 -20.89 5.03
N GLN A 47 -19.97 -21.63 5.89
CA GLN A 47 -19.35 -22.62 6.77
C GLN A 47 -18.68 -23.77 6.00
N GLU A 48 -19.28 -24.25 4.94
CA GLU A 48 -18.66 -25.25 4.06
C GLU A 48 -17.38 -24.71 3.42
N TRP A 49 -17.37 -23.44 2.97
CA TRP A 49 -16.17 -22.79 2.45
C TRP A 49 -15.07 -22.63 3.49
N THR A 50 -15.38 -22.35 4.75
CA THR A 50 -14.33 -22.28 5.80
C THR A 50 -13.59 -23.62 5.95
N VAL A 51 -14.29 -24.74 5.83
CA VAL A 51 -13.67 -26.07 5.88
C VAL A 51 -12.82 -26.35 4.64
N VAL A 52 -13.32 -26.00 3.46
CA VAL A 52 -12.60 -26.20 2.19
C VAL A 52 -11.31 -25.40 2.15
N PHE A 53 -11.37 -24.11 2.52
CA PHE A 53 -10.19 -23.24 2.53
C PHE A 53 -9.16 -23.66 3.58
N LEU A 54 -9.60 -24.05 4.77
CA LEU A 54 -8.72 -24.58 5.81
C LEU A 54 -7.96 -25.82 5.33
N ALA A 55 -8.63 -26.74 4.66
CA ALA A 55 -7.99 -27.95 4.13
C ALA A 55 -6.93 -27.63 3.08
N THR A 56 -7.18 -26.65 2.20
CA THR A 56 -6.24 -26.23 1.15
C THR A 56 -5.06 -25.44 1.73
N GLU A 57 -5.31 -24.56 2.72
CA GLU A 57 -4.26 -23.90 3.51
C GLU A 57 -3.31 -24.91 4.16
N GLN A 58 -3.87 -25.90 4.85
CA GLN A 58 -3.10 -26.94 5.52
C GLN A 58 -2.29 -27.79 4.54
N ALA A 59 -2.85 -28.14 3.38
CA ALA A 59 -2.13 -28.87 2.35
C ALA A 59 -0.93 -28.07 1.81
N ALA A 60 -1.11 -26.77 1.55
CA ALA A 60 -0.02 -25.90 1.14
C ALA A 60 1.08 -25.78 2.21
N CYS A 61 0.70 -25.62 3.48
CA CYS A 61 1.63 -25.59 4.61
C CYS A 61 2.39 -26.90 4.78
N GLN A 62 1.74 -28.05 4.59
CA GLN A 62 2.39 -29.37 4.67
C GLN A 62 3.44 -29.53 3.57
N LEU A 63 3.13 -29.14 2.32
CA LEU A 63 4.07 -29.18 1.22
C LEU A 63 5.26 -28.24 1.46
N LEU A 64 5.03 -27.03 2.02
CA LEU A 64 6.10 -26.11 2.45
C LEU A 64 6.98 -26.72 3.54
N GLY A 65 6.40 -27.39 4.53
CA GLY A 65 7.12 -28.06 5.63
C GLY A 65 7.95 -29.26 5.18
N SER A 66 7.48 -30.01 4.18
CA SER A 66 8.20 -31.20 3.67
C SER A 66 9.53 -30.85 2.98
N GLN A 67 9.75 -29.61 2.59
CA GLN A 67 11.00 -29.12 2.00
C GLN A 67 12.15 -28.96 3.00
N GLN A 68 11.87 -28.98 4.30
CA GLN A 68 12.88 -28.87 5.36
C GLN A 68 13.47 -30.23 5.81
N ALA A 69 12.93 -31.34 5.30
CA ALA A 69 13.44 -32.69 5.60
C ALA A 69 14.36 -33.20 4.46
N PRO A 70 15.44 -33.95 4.76
CA PRO A 70 16.32 -34.50 3.72
C PRO A 70 15.53 -35.46 2.81
N ALA A 71 15.62 -35.22 1.53
CA ALA A 71 14.80 -35.75 0.46
C ALA A 71 14.72 -37.29 0.39
N PHE A 72 13.50 -37.83 0.50
CA PHE A 72 13.08 -39.10 -0.09
C PHE A 72 11.95 -38.88 -1.09
N GLY A 73 12.16 -38.00 -2.09
CA GLY A 73 11.28 -37.80 -3.23
C GLY A 73 12.01 -36.94 -4.25
N GLY A 74 12.09 -37.37 -5.49
CA GLY A 74 12.79 -36.61 -6.53
C GLY A 74 12.10 -35.26 -6.81
N PRO A 75 12.79 -34.28 -7.37
CA PRO A 75 12.28 -32.92 -7.66
C PRO A 75 11.02 -32.85 -8.55
N GLY A 76 10.64 -33.95 -9.21
CA GLY A 76 9.44 -34.02 -10.03
C GLY A 76 8.10 -34.22 -9.26
N SER A 77 8.15 -34.78 -8.05
CA SER A 77 6.94 -35.02 -7.25
C SER A 77 6.36 -33.71 -6.68
N LEU A 78 7.19 -32.87 -6.12
CA LEU A 78 6.75 -31.60 -5.52
C LEU A 78 6.17 -30.61 -6.54
N ALA A 79 6.73 -30.57 -7.74
CA ALA A 79 6.21 -29.70 -8.80
C ALA A 79 4.82 -30.12 -9.23
N ALA A 80 4.58 -31.42 -9.39
CA ALA A 80 3.27 -31.97 -9.76
C ALA A 80 2.22 -31.77 -8.66
N GLU A 81 2.59 -31.97 -7.39
CA GLU A 81 1.69 -31.72 -6.24
C GLU A 81 1.34 -30.24 -6.10
N THR A 82 2.33 -29.34 -6.32
CA THR A 82 2.10 -27.89 -6.32
C THR A 82 1.18 -27.48 -7.46
N GLU A 83 1.35 -28.01 -8.66
CA GLU A 83 0.50 -27.72 -9.81
C GLU A 83 -0.95 -28.18 -9.57
N LEU A 84 -1.15 -29.34 -9.01
CA LEU A 84 -2.49 -29.85 -8.65
C LEU A 84 -3.15 -28.96 -7.59
N LEU A 85 -2.41 -28.57 -6.56
CA LEU A 85 -2.92 -27.70 -5.50
C LEU A 85 -3.23 -26.30 -6.02
N LEU A 86 -2.40 -25.78 -6.92
CA LEU A 86 -2.63 -24.51 -7.61
C LEU A 86 -3.94 -24.52 -8.41
N HIS A 87 -4.13 -25.55 -9.24
CA HIS A 87 -5.37 -25.69 -9.99
C HIS A 87 -6.60 -25.78 -9.06
N THR A 88 -6.47 -26.53 -7.97
CA THR A 88 -7.52 -26.65 -6.95
C THR A 88 -7.82 -25.28 -6.31
N ALA A 89 -6.80 -24.54 -5.90
CA ALA A 89 -6.93 -23.23 -5.29
C ALA A 89 -7.61 -22.22 -6.22
N CYS A 90 -7.21 -22.18 -7.50
CA CYS A 90 -7.85 -21.33 -8.52
C CYS A 90 -9.33 -21.66 -8.72
N SER A 91 -9.66 -22.95 -8.83
CA SER A 91 -11.06 -23.41 -9.01
C SER A 91 -11.93 -23.04 -7.81
N GLN A 92 -11.41 -23.19 -6.59
CA GLN A 92 -12.10 -22.82 -5.36
C GLN A 92 -12.38 -21.32 -5.29
N SER A 93 -11.38 -20.46 -5.53
CA SER A 93 -11.58 -19.00 -5.50
C SER A 93 -12.56 -18.55 -6.58
N SER A 94 -12.47 -19.09 -7.79
CA SER A 94 -13.40 -18.77 -8.88
C SER A 94 -14.85 -19.12 -8.51
N GLU A 95 -15.07 -20.28 -7.91
CA GLU A 95 -16.40 -20.72 -7.49
C GLU A 95 -16.91 -19.92 -6.27
N PHE A 96 -16.04 -19.60 -5.32
CA PHE A 96 -16.37 -18.76 -4.18
C PHE A 96 -16.82 -17.37 -4.63
N ILE A 97 -16.07 -16.72 -5.53
CA ILE A 97 -16.44 -15.43 -6.14
C ILE A 97 -17.81 -15.51 -6.80
N ARG A 98 -18.06 -16.56 -7.60
CA ARG A 98 -19.35 -16.76 -8.26
C ARG A 98 -20.50 -16.85 -7.26
N GLN A 99 -20.30 -17.58 -6.17
CA GLN A 99 -21.32 -17.78 -5.13
C GLN A 99 -21.52 -16.52 -4.27
N LEU A 100 -20.46 -15.77 -3.97
CA LEU A 100 -20.57 -14.48 -3.29
C LEU A 100 -21.37 -13.47 -4.13
N LYS A 101 -21.15 -13.43 -5.45
CA LYS A 101 -21.93 -12.57 -6.36
C LYS A 101 -23.42 -12.97 -6.34
N ALA A 102 -23.72 -14.24 -6.47
CA ALA A 102 -25.10 -14.75 -6.43
C ALA A 102 -25.77 -14.48 -5.07
N MET A 103 -25.06 -14.68 -3.96
CA MET A 103 -25.55 -14.36 -2.62
C MET A 103 -25.83 -12.87 -2.45
N GLY A 104 -24.95 -12.00 -2.94
CA GLY A 104 -25.11 -10.54 -2.87
C GLY A 104 -26.34 -10.05 -3.63
N GLU A 105 -26.72 -10.71 -4.72
CA GLU A 105 -27.90 -10.40 -5.54
C GLU A 105 -29.21 -10.97 -4.96
N ALA A 106 -29.18 -12.16 -4.35
CA ALA A 106 -30.37 -12.90 -3.96
C ALA A 106 -30.73 -12.80 -2.47
N SER A 107 -29.77 -12.48 -1.59
CA SER A 107 -30.02 -12.42 -0.14
C SER A 107 -30.74 -11.14 0.25
N GLN A 108 -31.86 -11.28 0.97
CA GLN A 108 -32.58 -10.16 1.56
C GLN A 108 -31.80 -9.52 2.72
N ALA A 109 -31.11 -10.34 3.51
CA ALA A 109 -30.28 -9.86 4.62
C ALA A 109 -29.11 -9.00 4.12
N MET A 110 -28.47 -9.40 3.01
CA MET A 110 -27.41 -8.60 2.36
C MET A 110 -27.96 -7.28 1.79
N SER A 111 -29.10 -7.33 1.13
CA SER A 111 -29.77 -6.14 0.56
C SER A 111 -30.21 -5.15 1.63
N ALA A 112 -30.56 -5.63 2.83
CA ALA A 112 -30.97 -4.81 3.98
C ALA A 112 -29.75 -4.16 4.69
N SER A 113 -28.53 -4.62 4.46
CA SER A 113 -27.31 -4.11 5.08
C SER A 113 -26.36 -3.49 4.04
N PRO A 114 -26.31 -2.14 3.92
CA PRO A 114 -25.37 -1.49 3.01
C PRO A 114 -23.91 -1.86 3.28
N LEU A 115 -23.55 -2.09 4.54
CA LEU A 115 -22.21 -2.51 4.94
C LEU A 115 -21.87 -3.91 4.43
N ALA A 116 -22.80 -4.87 4.55
CA ALA A 116 -22.57 -6.23 4.07
C ALA A 116 -22.32 -6.25 2.54
N GLY A 117 -23.09 -5.44 1.79
CA GLY A 117 -22.91 -5.31 0.34
C GLY A 117 -21.54 -4.74 -0.06
N VAL A 118 -21.01 -3.79 0.71
CA VAL A 118 -19.66 -3.22 0.47
C VAL A 118 -18.60 -4.27 0.79
N VAL A 119 -18.72 -4.97 1.92
CA VAL A 119 -17.77 -5.99 2.36
C VAL A 119 -17.71 -7.17 1.39
N VAL A 120 -18.85 -7.65 0.91
CA VAL A 120 -18.89 -8.72 -0.12
C VAL A 120 -18.16 -8.31 -1.39
N LYS A 121 -18.37 -7.08 -1.88
CA LYS A 121 -17.65 -6.57 -3.05
C LYS A 121 -16.14 -6.51 -2.82
N HIS A 122 -15.73 -6.09 -1.64
CA HIS A 122 -14.32 -6.05 -1.25
C HIS A 122 -13.71 -7.47 -1.28
N PHE A 123 -14.34 -8.46 -0.65
CA PHE A 123 -13.86 -9.84 -0.65
C PHE A 123 -13.80 -10.46 -2.05
N ILE A 124 -14.76 -10.13 -2.91
CA ILE A 124 -14.73 -10.52 -4.32
C ILE A 124 -13.50 -9.95 -5.02
N CYS A 125 -13.22 -8.64 -4.85
CA CYS A 125 -12.05 -8.01 -5.45
C CYS A 125 -10.73 -8.62 -4.96
N GLU A 126 -10.62 -8.95 -3.68
CA GLU A 126 -9.42 -9.60 -3.13
C GLU A 126 -9.22 -11.01 -3.67
N SER A 127 -10.28 -11.81 -3.80
CA SER A 127 -10.20 -13.14 -4.42
C SER A 127 -9.91 -13.07 -5.92
N GLU A 128 -10.44 -12.08 -6.64
CA GLU A 128 -10.11 -11.81 -8.05
C GLU A 128 -8.63 -11.41 -8.21
N TYR A 129 -8.10 -10.60 -7.30
CA TYR A 129 -6.68 -10.26 -7.25
C TYR A 129 -5.80 -11.50 -7.04
N PHE A 130 -6.17 -12.38 -6.11
CA PHE A 130 -5.45 -13.63 -5.89
C PHE A 130 -5.37 -14.48 -7.17
N LEU A 131 -6.49 -14.63 -7.88
CA LEU A 131 -6.51 -15.34 -9.16
C LEU A 131 -5.58 -14.70 -10.20
N ALA A 132 -5.52 -13.38 -10.26
CA ALA A 132 -4.61 -12.66 -11.14
C ALA A 132 -3.13 -12.91 -10.78
N VAL A 133 -2.78 -12.91 -9.48
CA VAL A 133 -1.43 -13.24 -8.99
C VAL A 133 -1.03 -14.66 -9.39
N LEU A 134 -1.88 -15.65 -9.15
CA LEU A 134 -1.61 -17.03 -9.53
C LEU A 134 -1.45 -17.20 -11.04
N THR A 135 -2.26 -16.50 -11.83
CA THR A 135 -2.17 -16.51 -13.29
C THR A 135 -0.85 -15.88 -13.77
N ALA A 136 -0.44 -14.78 -13.17
CA ALA A 136 0.83 -14.13 -13.49
C ALA A 136 2.05 -15.01 -13.15
N LEU A 137 2.00 -15.74 -12.03
CA LEU A 137 3.05 -16.66 -11.62
C LEU A 137 3.18 -17.90 -12.52
N THR A 138 2.14 -18.23 -13.27
CA THR A 138 2.08 -19.43 -14.14
C THR A 138 2.11 -19.09 -15.62
N ALA A 139 2.11 -17.81 -16.01
CA ALA A 139 2.20 -17.41 -17.40
C ALA A 139 3.56 -17.82 -18.00
N PRO A 140 3.60 -18.45 -19.19
CA PRO A 140 4.86 -18.69 -19.87
C PRO A 140 5.52 -17.34 -20.20
N GLU A 141 6.85 -17.22 -19.95
CA GLU A 141 7.61 -16.01 -20.24
C GLU A 141 7.34 -15.54 -21.69
N TYR A 142 6.86 -14.32 -21.81
CA TYR A 142 6.68 -13.67 -23.11
C TYR A 142 8.08 -13.37 -23.65
N ASP A 143 8.47 -14.08 -24.71
CA ASP A 143 9.74 -13.90 -25.43
C ASP A 143 9.79 -12.45 -25.98
N ALA A 144 10.60 -11.60 -25.36
CA ALA A 144 10.76 -10.17 -25.70
C ALA A 144 11.60 -9.95 -26.97
N GLY A 145 11.47 -10.83 -27.96
CA GLY A 145 12.29 -10.88 -29.17
C GLY A 145 11.59 -10.67 -30.51
N ALA A 146 10.33 -10.22 -30.58
CA ALA A 146 9.73 -9.85 -31.86
C ALA A 146 8.48 -8.97 -31.68
N GLY A 147 8.58 -7.68 -31.82
CA GLY A 147 7.42 -6.79 -31.77
C GLY A 147 7.65 -5.44 -32.43
N MET A 148 7.43 -5.39 -33.73
CA MET A 148 7.42 -4.18 -34.56
C MET A 148 6.56 -3.05 -33.95
N MET A 149 7.14 -1.85 -34.02
CA MET A 149 6.46 -0.54 -33.90
C MET A 149 5.20 -0.48 -34.77
N ARG A 150 4.10 -0.03 -34.15
CA ARG A 150 3.04 0.69 -34.88
C ARG A 150 2.92 2.08 -34.26
N GLN A 151 3.37 3.05 -35.02
CA GLN A 151 3.10 4.49 -34.81
C GLN A 151 1.67 4.77 -35.25
N ASN A 152 0.88 5.41 -34.37
CA ASN A 152 -0.29 6.16 -34.78
C ASN A 152 0.00 7.66 -34.61
N PRO A 153 -0.32 8.50 -35.59
CA PRO A 153 -0.07 9.93 -35.52
C PRO A 153 -1.14 10.62 -34.67
N ILE A 154 -0.69 11.43 -33.73
CA ILE A 154 -1.55 12.33 -32.95
C ILE A 154 -1.59 13.65 -33.72
N GLU A 155 -2.77 14.03 -34.16
CA GLU A 155 -3.08 15.38 -34.66
C GLU A 155 -2.95 16.39 -33.50
N GLN A 156 -2.24 17.48 -33.80
CA GLN A 156 -2.10 18.63 -32.92
C GLN A 156 -3.25 19.58 -33.14
N ASP A 157 -4.10 19.81 -32.14
CA ASP A 157 -4.96 20.96 -32.04
C ASP A 157 -4.49 21.89 -30.93
N GLU A 158 -4.12 23.12 -31.31
CA GLU A 158 -3.80 24.20 -30.38
C GLU A 158 -5.08 24.77 -29.79
N PRO A 159 -5.16 25.04 -28.47
CA PRO A 159 -6.23 25.85 -27.92
C PRO A 159 -5.85 27.34 -27.86
N ALA A 160 -6.79 28.14 -28.34
CA ALA A 160 -6.78 29.60 -28.42
C ALA A 160 -6.60 30.28 -27.04
N ALA A 161 -5.87 31.39 -27.06
CA ALA A 161 -5.64 32.28 -25.94
C ALA A 161 -6.93 32.98 -25.43
N VAL A 162 -7.10 32.97 -24.10
CA VAL A 162 -8.14 33.77 -23.40
C VAL A 162 -7.44 34.87 -22.59
N PRO A 163 -7.95 36.12 -22.60
CA PRO A 163 -7.23 37.27 -22.05
C PRO A 163 -7.32 37.38 -20.52
N ALA A 164 -6.26 37.90 -19.93
CA ALA A 164 -6.14 38.19 -18.52
C ALA A 164 -7.08 39.30 -18.06
N ALA A 165 -7.85 39.01 -17.02
CA ALA A 165 -8.58 40.03 -16.25
C ALA A 165 -7.88 40.17 -14.87
N SER A 166 -7.44 41.38 -14.58
CA SER A 166 -6.88 41.80 -13.33
C SER A 166 -7.97 41.97 -12.27
N LEU A 167 -7.79 41.29 -11.14
CA LEU A 167 -8.47 41.67 -9.89
C LEU A 167 -7.44 41.65 -8.76
N ASN A 168 -7.10 42.87 -8.32
CA ASN A 168 -6.48 43.15 -7.06
C ASN A 168 -7.53 43.04 -5.96
N GLU A 169 -7.42 42.04 -5.10
CA GLU A 169 -7.92 42.07 -3.74
C GLU A 169 -6.99 41.21 -2.87
N GLU A 170 -6.33 41.84 -1.92
CA GLU A 170 -5.54 41.16 -0.88
C GLU A 170 -6.48 40.38 0.04
N PRO A 171 -6.26 39.08 0.28
CA PRO A 171 -6.95 38.37 1.34
C PRO A 171 -6.30 38.69 2.71
N PRO A 172 -7.07 38.66 3.79
CA PRO A 172 -6.58 38.99 5.13
C PRO A 172 -5.52 38.00 5.62
N GLN A 173 -4.45 38.53 6.15
CA GLN A 173 -3.39 37.80 6.83
C GLN A 173 -3.94 37.14 8.11
N GLU A 174 -4.32 35.89 8.04
CA GLU A 174 -4.24 35.02 9.20
C GLU A 174 -2.88 34.29 9.17
N THR A 175 -1.97 34.79 9.99
CA THR A 175 -0.69 34.15 10.27
C THR A 175 -0.92 32.89 11.09
N ALA A 176 -1.12 31.77 10.41
CA ALA A 176 -1.08 30.47 11.03
C ALA A 176 0.37 30.17 11.47
N ALA A 177 0.55 30.00 12.74
CA ALA A 177 1.82 29.78 13.43
C ALA A 177 2.47 28.43 13.06
N TRP A 178 3.24 28.41 11.97
CA TRP A 178 4.16 27.32 11.63
C TRP A 178 5.56 27.89 11.36
N THR A 179 6.20 28.47 12.39
CA THR A 179 7.53 29.08 12.29
C THR A 179 8.60 28.39 13.11
N ALA A 180 8.36 27.19 13.65
CA ALA A 180 9.44 26.43 14.28
C ALA A 180 10.00 25.42 13.29
N PRO A 181 11.32 25.45 12.96
CA PRO A 181 11.96 24.43 12.14
C PRO A 181 11.75 23.05 12.74
N LEU A 182 11.56 22.00 11.90
CA LEU A 182 11.37 20.60 12.31
C LEU A 182 12.43 20.07 13.28
N TRP A 183 13.57 20.73 13.39
CA TRP A 183 14.72 20.37 14.24
C TRP A 183 14.94 21.31 15.45
N GLU A 184 14.13 22.34 15.63
CA GLU A 184 14.13 23.01 16.92
C GLU A 184 13.52 22.02 17.92
N ALA A 185 14.41 21.15 18.39
CA ALA A 185 14.13 20.26 19.47
C ALA A 185 13.66 21.08 20.68
N ARG A 186 12.35 21.24 20.82
CA ARG A 186 11.79 21.17 22.16
C ARG A 186 12.32 19.84 22.72
N GLU A 187 12.84 19.85 23.92
CA GLU A 187 13.13 18.61 24.66
C GLU A 187 11.81 17.85 24.86
N LEU A 188 11.28 17.30 23.75
CA LEU A 188 10.16 16.38 23.77
C LEU A 188 10.77 15.07 24.22
N GLY A 189 10.36 14.61 25.40
CA GLY A 189 10.70 13.28 25.86
C GLY A 189 10.21 12.21 24.86
N PRO A 190 10.62 10.95 25.03
CA PRO A 190 10.16 9.86 24.18
C PRO A 190 8.64 9.71 24.27
N VAL A 191 8.00 9.33 23.16
CA VAL A 191 6.58 8.96 23.18
C VAL A 191 6.44 7.74 24.12
N PRO A 192 5.57 7.79 25.12
CA PRO A 192 5.33 6.64 25.99
C PRO A 192 4.79 5.45 25.19
N ILE A 193 5.04 4.23 25.68
CA ILE A 193 4.48 3.01 25.09
C ILE A 193 2.95 3.14 25.02
N GLY A 194 2.38 2.99 23.83
CA GLY A 194 0.95 3.15 23.58
C GLY A 194 0.45 4.61 23.61
N GLY A 195 1.36 5.59 23.51
CA GLY A 195 1.05 7.02 23.60
C GLY A 195 1.07 7.80 22.29
N HIS A 196 1.11 7.12 21.15
CA HIS A 196 1.01 7.80 19.85
C HIS A 196 -0.36 8.43 19.65
N THR A 197 -0.39 9.57 18.98
CA THR A 197 -1.62 10.31 18.69
C THR A 197 -1.71 10.66 17.22
N LEU A 198 -2.94 10.79 16.70
CA LEU A 198 -3.17 11.27 15.35
C LEU A 198 -2.71 12.73 15.23
N PRO A 199 -1.73 13.07 14.39
CA PRO A 199 -1.34 14.46 14.20
C PRO A 199 -2.44 15.23 13.47
N PRO A 200 -2.69 16.51 13.82
CA PRO A 200 -3.65 17.34 13.07
C PRO A 200 -3.16 17.56 11.64
N LEU A 201 -4.08 17.72 10.68
CA LEU A 201 -3.74 18.17 9.34
C LEU A 201 -3.22 19.61 9.37
N PRO A 202 -2.21 19.95 8.56
CA PRO A 202 -1.68 21.32 8.49
C PRO A 202 -2.57 22.27 7.63
N TYR A 203 -3.69 21.81 7.13
CA TYR A 203 -4.66 22.53 6.29
C TYR A 203 -6.06 21.95 6.45
N ALA A 204 -7.10 22.66 5.96
CA ALA A 204 -8.47 22.16 5.97
C ALA A 204 -8.64 20.95 5.04
N TYR A 205 -9.63 20.09 5.31
CA TYR A 205 -9.87 18.88 4.52
C TYR A 205 -10.10 19.13 3.02
N ASN A 206 -10.75 20.25 2.67
CA ASN A 206 -11.03 20.65 1.28
C ASN A 206 -9.91 21.49 0.64
N ALA A 207 -8.82 21.77 1.36
CA ALA A 207 -7.80 22.70 0.88
C ALA A 207 -6.98 22.18 -0.30
N LEU A 208 -6.98 20.88 -0.54
CA LEU A 208 -6.26 20.27 -1.67
C LEU A 208 -7.13 20.08 -2.92
N GLU A 209 -8.38 20.54 -2.89
CA GLU A 209 -9.20 20.58 -4.09
C GLU A 209 -8.65 21.56 -5.14
N PRO A 210 -8.79 21.29 -6.42
CA PRO A 210 -9.56 20.19 -7.04
C PRO A 210 -8.77 18.87 -7.17
N TYR A 211 -7.55 18.75 -6.64
CA TYR A 211 -6.66 17.62 -6.87
C TYR A 211 -6.99 16.40 -5.99
N ILE A 212 -7.26 16.62 -4.71
CA ILE A 212 -7.69 15.58 -3.76
C ILE A 212 -8.97 16.08 -3.09
N ASP A 213 -10.03 15.28 -3.11
CA ASP A 213 -11.35 15.69 -2.63
C ASP A 213 -11.46 15.62 -1.09
N GLU A 214 -12.30 16.48 -0.54
CA GLU A 214 -12.54 16.58 0.91
C GLU A 214 -12.94 15.26 1.54
N LYS A 215 -13.80 14.49 0.89
CA LYS A 215 -14.30 13.22 1.42
C LYS A 215 -13.17 12.19 1.55
N THR A 216 -12.28 12.12 0.55
CA THR A 216 -11.07 11.29 0.63
C THR A 216 -10.23 11.74 1.82
N MET A 217 -9.97 13.04 1.98
CA MET A 217 -9.14 13.57 3.06
C MET A 217 -9.70 13.22 4.44
N ILE A 218 -11.01 13.38 4.68
CA ILE A 218 -11.67 13.05 5.95
C ILE A 218 -11.50 11.56 6.26
N ILE A 219 -11.84 10.69 5.32
CA ILE A 219 -11.78 9.24 5.54
C ILE A 219 -10.33 8.77 5.71
N HIS A 220 -9.43 9.27 4.89
CA HIS A 220 -8.03 8.86 4.88
C HIS A 220 -7.32 9.29 6.19
N HIS A 221 -7.59 10.49 6.68
CA HIS A 221 -7.01 10.99 7.93
C HIS A 221 -7.73 10.40 9.16
N ASP A 222 -9.06 10.61 9.29
CA ASP A 222 -9.79 10.34 10.53
C ASP A 222 -10.11 8.85 10.75
N LYS A 223 -10.03 8.02 9.68
CA LYS A 223 -10.30 6.58 9.76
C LYS A 223 -9.05 5.75 9.51
N HIS A 224 -8.43 5.87 8.34
CA HIS A 224 -7.28 5.04 8.03
C HIS A 224 -6.06 5.38 8.88
N HIS A 225 -5.63 6.65 8.93
CA HIS A 225 -4.48 7.04 9.76
C HIS A 225 -4.75 6.81 11.25
N GLN A 226 -5.96 7.14 11.75
CA GLN A 226 -6.32 6.85 13.14
C GLN A 226 -6.24 5.35 13.45
N SER A 227 -6.67 4.47 12.55
CA SER A 227 -6.58 3.02 12.77
C SER A 227 -5.14 2.53 12.89
N TYR A 228 -4.20 3.14 12.16
CA TYR A 228 -2.78 2.82 12.30
C TYR A 228 -2.20 3.31 13.61
N VAL A 229 -2.61 4.48 14.10
CA VAL A 229 -2.24 4.97 15.45
C VAL A 229 -2.73 4.00 16.54
N ASP A 230 -3.99 3.59 16.46
CA ASP A 230 -4.59 2.66 17.43
C ASP A 230 -3.93 1.29 17.38
N GLY A 231 -3.66 0.78 16.17
CA GLY A 231 -2.96 -0.49 15.95
C GLY A 231 -1.53 -0.48 16.48
N LEU A 232 -0.78 0.61 16.25
CA LEU A 232 0.57 0.80 16.78
C LEU A 232 0.58 0.81 18.31
N ASN A 233 -0.26 1.63 18.91
CA ASN A 233 -0.40 1.71 20.36
C ASN A 233 -0.73 0.35 20.98
N LYS A 234 -1.65 -0.39 20.36
CA LYS A 234 -2.03 -1.73 20.80
C LYS A 234 -0.85 -2.71 20.72
N ALA A 235 -0.11 -2.70 19.60
CA ALA A 235 1.04 -3.59 19.41
C ALA A 235 2.15 -3.30 20.44
N GLU A 236 2.47 -2.03 20.69
CA GLU A 236 3.45 -1.62 21.70
C GLU A 236 3.06 -2.10 23.10
N ILE A 237 1.79 -1.90 23.49
CA ILE A 237 1.27 -2.34 24.80
C ILE A 237 1.38 -3.86 24.92
N LYS A 238 0.98 -4.61 23.88
CA LYS A 238 1.03 -6.08 23.90
C LYS A 238 2.46 -6.63 23.97
N LEU A 239 3.40 -6.00 23.30
CA LEU A 239 4.81 -6.35 23.41
C LEU A 239 5.37 -5.99 24.78
N ALA A 240 4.94 -4.90 25.40
CA ALA A 240 5.32 -4.55 26.78
C ALA A 240 4.75 -5.55 27.81
N GLU A 241 3.50 -6.01 27.62
CA GLU A 241 2.90 -7.07 28.43
C GLU A 241 3.68 -8.40 28.30
N ALA A 242 4.01 -8.79 27.07
CA ALA A 242 4.80 -9.99 26.79
C ALA A 242 6.17 -9.96 27.49
N ARG A 243 6.88 -8.83 27.44
CA ARG A 243 8.16 -8.64 28.17
C ARG A 243 7.98 -8.74 29.69
N LYS A 244 6.90 -8.20 30.22
CA LYS A 244 6.61 -8.19 31.67
C LYS A 244 6.25 -9.57 32.22
N SER A 245 5.50 -10.36 31.43
CA SER A 245 5.09 -11.73 31.80
C SER A 245 6.11 -12.81 31.38
N ASN A 246 7.10 -12.45 30.57
CA ASN A 246 8.00 -13.38 29.87
C ASN A 246 7.25 -14.42 29.02
N ASP A 247 6.09 -14.01 28.47
CA ASP A 247 5.27 -14.80 27.54
C ASP A 247 5.39 -14.22 26.14
N TYR A 248 6.05 -14.95 25.24
CA TYR A 248 6.33 -14.53 23.86
C TYR A 248 5.61 -15.38 22.81
N ASP A 249 4.59 -16.12 23.16
CA ASP A 249 3.86 -17.00 22.22
C ASP A 249 3.31 -16.25 21.01
N LEU A 250 2.87 -15.00 21.22
CA LEU A 250 2.33 -14.13 20.15
C LEU A 250 3.33 -13.08 19.63
N VAL A 251 4.63 -13.17 19.97
CA VAL A 251 5.61 -12.15 19.59
C VAL A 251 5.66 -11.93 18.07
N LYS A 252 5.61 -12.99 17.27
CA LYS A 252 5.61 -12.90 15.80
C LYS A 252 4.43 -12.07 15.28
N HIS A 253 3.23 -12.24 15.88
CA HIS A 253 2.05 -11.48 15.50
C HIS A 253 2.22 -10.00 15.86
N TRP A 254 2.59 -9.71 17.11
CA TRP A 254 2.68 -8.33 17.57
C TRP A 254 3.83 -7.55 16.92
N GLU A 255 4.96 -8.19 16.58
CA GLU A 255 6.02 -7.55 15.80
C GLU A 255 5.58 -7.21 14.35
N ARG A 256 4.72 -8.04 13.73
CA ARG A 256 4.11 -7.70 12.44
C ARG A 256 3.16 -6.52 12.55
N GLU A 257 2.30 -6.52 13.58
CA GLU A 257 1.38 -5.42 13.84
C GLU A 257 2.13 -4.12 14.15
N LEU A 258 3.21 -4.19 14.93
CA LEU A 258 4.10 -3.06 15.21
C LEU A 258 4.68 -2.48 13.92
N ALA A 259 5.24 -3.34 13.06
CA ALA A 259 5.85 -2.91 11.80
C ALA A 259 4.82 -2.32 10.83
N PHE A 260 3.67 -2.98 10.67
CA PHE A 260 2.62 -2.53 9.75
C PHE A 260 2.00 -1.21 10.19
N ASN A 261 1.51 -1.15 11.43
CA ASN A 261 0.82 0.03 11.94
C ASN A 261 1.80 1.19 12.20
N GLY A 262 3.03 0.89 12.66
CA GLY A 262 4.07 1.91 12.82
C GLY A 262 4.48 2.55 11.51
N ALA A 263 4.74 1.75 10.47
CA ALA A 263 5.03 2.27 9.14
C ALA A 263 3.83 3.04 8.56
N GLY A 264 2.61 2.53 8.75
CA GLY A 264 1.38 3.22 8.38
C GLY A 264 1.27 4.60 9.04
N HIS A 265 1.40 4.67 10.37
CA HIS A 265 1.35 5.93 11.09
C HIS A 265 2.43 6.93 10.62
N TYR A 266 3.69 6.50 10.53
CA TYR A 266 4.79 7.42 10.20
C TYR A 266 4.77 7.88 8.74
N LEU A 267 4.42 7.01 7.79
CA LEU A 267 4.30 7.40 6.39
C LEU A 267 3.14 8.37 6.17
N HIS A 268 1.98 8.17 6.83
CA HIS A 268 0.88 9.12 6.76
C HIS A 268 1.22 10.46 7.41
N THR A 269 1.95 10.46 8.54
CA THR A 269 2.44 11.71 9.15
C THR A 269 3.31 12.51 8.18
N ILE A 270 4.16 11.83 7.40
CA ILE A 270 4.96 12.48 6.35
C ILE A 270 4.04 12.93 5.20
N PHE A 271 3.11 12.09 4.77
CA PHE A 271 2.23 12.31 3.62
C PHE A 271 1.40 13.59 3.76
N TRP A 272 0.84 13.86 4.94
CA TRP A 272 0.08 15.10 5.15
C TRP A 272 0.94 16.35 4.99
N ASN A 273 2.17 16.32 5.46
CA ASN A 273 3.07 17.48 5.45
C ASN A 273 3.77 17.68 4.10
N VAL A 274 3.95 16.64 3.28
CA VAL A 274 4.50 16.76 1.93
C VAL A 274 3.49 17.28 0.90
N MET A 275 2.27 17.60 1.34
CA MET A 275 1.24 18.25 0.54
C MET A 275 0.91 19.64 1.09
N SER A 276 0.48 20.54 0.22
CA SER A 276 0.10 21.91 0.56
C SER A 276 -0.86 22.47 -0.48
N PRO A 277 -1.86 23.30 -0.08
CA PRO A 277 -2.70 24.05 -1.01
C PRO A 277 -1.93 24.98 -1.94
N GLN A 278 -0.74 25.41 -1.52
CA GLN A 278 0.19 26.25 -2.31
C GLN A 278 1.33 25.41 -2.90
N GLY A 279 1.15 24.09 -3.00
CA GLY A 279 2.13 23.14 -3.49
C GLY A 279 2.33 23.14 -5.00
N GLY A 280 3.03 22.14 -5.48
CA GLY A 280 3.32 21.95 -6.89
C GLY A 280 4.62 22.59 -7.37
N GLY A 281 4.77 22.68 -8.67
CA GLY A 281 5.97 23.22 -9.28
C GLY A 281 7.23 22.35 -9.12
N ARG A 282 8.38 22.99 -8.89
CA ARG A 282 9.69 22.33 -8.75
C ARG A 282 10.39 22.76 -7.46
N PRO A 283 11.19 21.88 -6.84
CA PRO A 283 12.04 22.29 -5.72
C PRO A 283 13.12 23.28 -6.15
N SER A 284 13.75 23.92 -5.19
CA SER A 284 14.86 24.85 -5.41
C SER A 284 16.03 24.55 -4.47
N GLY A 285 17.15 25.23 -4.66
CA GLY A 285 18.32 25.19 -3.79
C GLY A 285 18.92 23.79 -3.64
N ALA A 286 19.41 23.47 -2.46
CA ALA A 286 20.17 22.24 -2.18
C ALA A 286 19.42 20.93 -2.49
N LEU A 287 18.08 20.93 -2.38
CA LEU A 287 17.28 19.75 -2.74
C LEU A 287 17.28 19.56 -4.26
N LEU A 288 17.05 20.61 -5.05
CA LEU A 288 17.11 20.52 -6.51
C LEU A 288 18.48 20.06 -6.98
N ASP A 289 19.56 20.59 -6.41
CA ASP A 289 20.93 20.18 -6.72
C ASP A 289 21.16 18.70 -6.42
N ALA A 290 20.62 18.21 -5.31
CA ALA A 290 20.73 16.80 -4.95
C ALA A 290 19.91 15.89 -5.91
N ILE A 291 18.73 16.33 -6.33
CA ILE A 291 17.91 15.63 -7.32
C ILE A 291 18.67 15.56 -8.66
N ILE A 292 19.23 16.68 -9.12
CA ILE A 292 19.99 16.70 -10.39
C ILE A 292 21.21 15.78 -10.29
N ARG A 293 21.95 15.81 -9.17
CA ARG A 293 23.10 14.90 -8.98
C ARG A 293 22.72 13.44 -8.94
N SER A 294 21.56 13.09 -8.39
CA SER A 294 21.15 11.68 -8.21
C SER A 294 20.45 11.12 -9.43
N PHE A 295 19.69 11.93 -10.18
CA PHE A 295 18.82 11.50 -11.27
C PHE A 295 19.12 12.14 -12.62
N GLY A 296 20.12 13.01 -12.72
CA GLY A 296 20.49 13.73 -13.93
C GLY A 296 19.69 15.00 -14.20
N SER A 297 18.38 15.00 -13.93
CA SER A 297 17.51 16.19 -14.01
C SER A 297 16.29 16.05 -13.11
N TYR A 298 15.57 17.14 -12.88
CA TYR A 298 14.28 17.09 -12.21
C TYR A 298 13.24 16.30 -13.01
N ASP A 299 13.23 16.45 -14.32
CA ASP A 299 12.25 15.77 -15.17
C ASP A 299 12.50 14.24 -15.18
N ALA A 300 13.76 13.80 -15.19
CA ALA A 300 14.10 12.37 -15.05
C ALA A 300 13.69 11.83 -13.68
N PHE A 301 13.93 12.59 -12.61
CA PHE A 301 13.45 12.25 -11.27
C PHE A 301 11.92 12.10 -11.23
N LYS A 302 11.20 13.13 -11.75
CA LYS A 302 9.73 13.13 -11.76
C LYS A 302 9.17 11.94 -12.56
N ALA A 303 9.75 11.67 -13.72
CA ALA A 303 9.35 10.53 -14.54
C ALA A 303 9.58 9.20 -13.81
N GLN A 304 10.77 8.99 -13.22
CA GLN A 304 11.08 7.76 -12.47
C GLN A 304 10.18 7.60 -11.25
N PHE A 305 9.92 8.66 -10.49
CA PHE A 305 9.04 8.60 -9.31
C PHE A 305 7.60 8.30 -9.71
N THR A 306 7.09 8.93 -10.77
CA THR A 306 5.75 8.68 -11.33
C THR A 306 5.60 7.22 -11.77
N GLU A 307 6.58 6.68 -12.51
CA GLU A 307 6.56 5.28 -12.93
C GLU A 307 6.68 4.31 -11.75
N ALA A 308 7.50 4.62 -10.75
CA ALA A 308 7.60 3.84 -9.53
C ALA A 308 6.24 3.77 -8.81
N ALA A 309 5.55 4.91 -8.68
CA ALA A 309 4.24 4.99 -8.05
C ALA A 309 3.16 4.21 -8.84
N ASN A 310 3.16 4.32 -10.18
CA ASN A 310 2.24 3.58 -11.03
C ASN A 310 2.42 2.06 -10.94
N LYS A 311 3.66 1.61 -10.74
CA LYS A 311 4.04 0.19 -10.78
C LYS A 311 4.13 -0.48 -9.41
N VAL A 312 3.73 0.19 -8.33
CA VAL A 312 3.53 -0.48 -7.04
C VAL A 312 2.42 -1.51 -7.20
N GLU A 313 2.71 -2.76 -6.85
CA GLU A 313 1.73 -3.84 -6.91
C GLU A 313 0.75 -3.75 -5.74
N GLY A 314 -0.54 -3.70 -6.05
CA GLY A 314 -1.60 -3.53 -5.04
C GLY A 314 -1.52 -2.19 -4.32
N GLY A 315 -1.63 -2.21 -3.01
CA GLY A 315 -1.52 -1.04 -2.13
C GLY A 315 -0.09 -0.84 -1.62
N GLY A 316 0.39 0.40 -1.64
CA GLY A 316 1.74 0.71 -1.17
C GLY A 316 2.14 2.16 -1.38
N TRP A 317 3.43 2.41 -1.49
CA TRP A 317 4.02 3.75 -1.50
C TRP A 317 5.13 3.89 -2.52
N ALA A 318 5.25 5.08 -3.11
CA ALA A 318 6.48 5.54 -3.74
C ALA A 318 7.15 6.58 -2.82
N ILE A 319 8.46 6.45 -2.61
CA ILE A 319 9.15 7.21 -1.57
C ILE A 319 10.49 7.73 -2.12
N LEU A 320 10.68 9.08 -2.08
CA LEU A 320 12.01 9.66 -2.21
C LEU A 320 12.70 9.59 -0.86
N VAL A 321 13.90 9.01 -0.81
CA VAL A 321 14.67 8.84 0.41
C VAL A 321 16.05 9.50 0.31
N TRP A 322 16.58 9.91 1.47
CA TRP A 322 18.00 10.10 1.66
C TRP A 322 18.63 8.79 2.10
N SER A 323 19.62 8.31 1.38
CA SER A 323 20.43 7.16 1.77
C SER A 323 21.73 7.63 2.44
N PRO A 324 21.88 7.50 3.76
CA PRO A 324 23.09 7.90 4.49
C PRO A 324 24.34 7.14 4.04
N ARG A 325 24.19 5.90 3.58
CA ARG A 325 25.30 5.05 3.12
C ARG A 325 25.79 5.45 1.74
N SER A 326 24.89 5.56 0.77
CA SER A 326 25.25 5.97 -0.59
C SER A 326 25.43 7.48 -0.73
N ARG A 327 25.01 8.27 0.28
CA ARG A 327 25.08 9.73 0.36
C ARG A 327 24.41 10.43 -0.82
N ARG A 328 23.30 9.86 -1.29
CA ARG A 328 22.50 10.36 -2.41
C ARG A 328 21.02 10.14 -2.18
N LEU A 329 20.22 10.74 -3.04
CA LEU A 329 18.79 10.49 -3.09
C LEU A 329 18.53 9.22 -3.89
N GLU A 330 17.54 8.45 -3.43
CA GLU A 330 17.07 7.23 -4.10
C GLU A 330 15.54 7.24 -4.12
N ILE A 331 14.93 6.58 -5.12
CA ILE A 331 13.49 6.32 -5.16
C ILE A 331 13.29 4.87 -4.78
N LEU A 332 12.46 4.64 -3.79
CA LEU A 332 12.07 3.31 -3.33
C LEU A 332 10.56 3.15 -3.45
N THR A 333 10.11 1.92 -3.49
CA THR A 333 8.71 1.55 -3.31
C THR A 333 8.57 0.67 -2.08
N ALA A 334 7.41 0.71 -1.45
CA ALA A 334 7.04 -0.23 -0.42
C ALA A 334 5.68 -0.82 -0.77
N GLU A 335 5.56 -2.14 -0.75
CA GLU A 335 4.27 -2.81 -0.76
C GLU A 335 3.69 -2.78 0.64
N LYS A 336 2.38 -2.60 0.75
CA LYS A 336 1.73 -2.27 2.01
C LYS A 336 2.39 -1.00 2.60
N HIS A 337 2.82 -1.03 3.86
CA HIS A 337 3.55 0.11 4.46
C HIS A 337 5.02 -0.19 4.67
N GLN A 338 5.43 -1.46 4.81
CA GLN A 338 6.74 -1.86 5.28
C GLN A 338 7.44 -2.92 4.42
N ASN A 339 6.75 -3.52 3.45
CA ASN A 339 7.31 -4.63 2.67
C ASN A 339 8.17 -4.15 1.51
N LEU A 340 9.18 -4.94 1.15
CA LEU A 340 10.04 -4.80 -0.03
C LEU A 340 10.80 -3.46 -0.13
N SER A 341 10.86 -2.69 0.94
CA SER A 341 11.62 -1.44 1.00
C SER A 341 13.03 -1.65 1.51
N GLN A 342 13.88 -0.64 1.36
CA GLN A 342 15.28 -0.66 1.80
C GLN A 342 15.40 -0.08 3.20
N TRP A 343 16.21 -0.74 4.05
CA TRP A 343 16.50 -0.28 5.40
C TRP A 343 17.58 0.82 5.42
N ASP A 344 17.69 1.51 6.56
CA ASP A 344 18.73 2.51 6.85
C ASP A 344 18.67 3.74 5.95
N VAL A 345 17.46 4.13 5.56
CA VAL A 345 17.17 5.31 4.75
C VAL A 345 16.20 6.25 5.47
N VAL A 346 16.18 7.52 5.06
CA VAL A 346 15.29 8.53 5.64
C VAL A 346 14.27 8.98 4.58
N PRO A 347 12.96 8.71 4.76
CA PRO A 347 11.90 9.18 3.85
C PRO A 347 11.83 10.70 3.82
N LEU A 348 11.79 11.28 2.62
CA LEU A 348 11.69 12.72 2.39
C LEU A 348 10.37 13.14 1.77
N LEU A 349 9.94 12.43 0.73
CA LEU A 349 8.68 12.61 0.01
C LEU A 349 8.02 11.24 -0.11
N ALA A 350 6.80 11.12 0.36
CA ALA A 350 6.04 9.88 0.31
C ALA A 350 4.73 10.11 -0.43
N LEU A 351 4.41 9.22 -1.38
CA LEU A 351 3.13 9.19 -2.09
C LEU A 351 2.43 7.88 -1.78
N ASP A 352 1.26 8.00 -1.17
CA ASP A 352 0.36 6.89 -0.94
C ASP A 352 -0.36 6.49 -2.23
N VAL A 353 -0.21 5.23 -2.63
CA VAL A 353 -0.89 4.66 -3.80
C VAL A 353 -1.80 3.48 -3.43
N TRP A 354 -2.16 3.36 -2.15
CA TRP A 354 -3.30 2.57 -1.75
C TRP A 354 -4.58 3.14 -2.36
N GLU A 355 -5.53 2.29 -2.70
CA GLU A 355 -6.79 2.73 -3.32
C GLU A 355 -7.59 3.69 -2.44
N HIS A 356 -7.51 3.55 -1.11
CA HIS A 356 -8.17 4.47 -0.19
C HIS A 356 -7.70 5.93 -0.31
N ALA A 357 -6.49 6.16 -0.86
CA ALA A 357 -5.95 7.50 -1.08
C ALA A 357 -6.57 8.22 -2.28
N TYR A 358 -7.22 7.50 -3.22
CA TYR A 358 -7.67 8.10 -4.47
C TYR A 358 -8.99 7.56 -5.04
N TYR A 359 -9.51 6.42 -4.56
CA TYR A 359 -10.59 5.70 -5.23
C TYR A 359 -11.90 6.50 -5.30
N LEU A 360 -12.22 7.33 -4.31
CA LEU A 360 -13.46 8.10 -4.31
C LEU A 360 -13.55 9.11 -5.46
N LYS A 361 -12.43 9.71 -5.83
CA LYS A 361 -12.35 10.70 -6.92
C LYS A 361 -11.88 10.10 -8.23
N HIS A 362 -10.81 9.31 -8.21
CA HIS A 362 -10.13 8.81 -9.40
C HIS A 362 -10.50 7.37 -9.76
N GLN A 363 -11.27 6.69 -8.89
CA GLN A 363 -11.65 5.29 -9.04
C GLN A 363 -10.40 4.41 -9.27
N ASN A 364 -10.38 3.61 -10.32
CA ASN A 364 -9.25 2.75 -10.67
C ASN A 364 -8.12 3.47 -11.45
N ASN A 365 -8.24 4.79 -11.68
CA ASN A 365 -7.26 5.54 -12.46
C ASN A 365 -6.16 6.13 -11.57
N ARG A 366 -5.23 5.28 -11.12
CA ARG A 366 -4.06 5.69 -10.31
C ARG A 366 -3.20 6.72 -11.02
N ALA A 367 -3.05 6.63 -12.34
CA ALA A 367 -2.21 7.54 -13.11
C ALA A 367 -2.70 9.00 -13.02
N ASP A 368 -4.00 9.23 -13.11
CA ASP A 368 -4.58 10.59 -12.97
C ASP A 368 -4.41 11.11 -11.54
N TYR A 369 -4.59 10.25 -10.53
CA TYR A 369 -4.32 10.63 -9.15
C TYR A 369 -2.86 11.08 -8.95
N ILE A 370 -1.89 10.35 -9.48
CA ILE A 370 -0.48 10.70 -9.37
C ILE A 370 -0.19 12.04 -10.07
N GLN A 371 -0.83 12.31 -11.23
CA GLN A 371 -0.71 13.59 -11.92
C GLN A 371 -1.29 14.74 -11.10
N ASP A 372 -2.47 14.54 -10.52
CA ASP A 372 -3.12 15.52 -9.63
C ASP A 372 -2.28 15.79 -8.38
N TRP A 373 -1.74 14.73 -7.76
CA TRP A 373 -0.90 14.87 -6.57
C TRP A 373 0.35 15.72 -6.78
N TRP A 374 0.97 15.72 -7.98
CA TRP A 374 2.12 16.57 -8.27
C TRP A 374 1.82 18.08 -8.13
N ASN A 375 0.55 18.48 -8.22
CA ASN A 375 0.15 19.89 -8.09
C ASN A 375 0.07 20.35 -6.62
N VAL A 376 0.11 19.44 -5.68
CA VAL A 376 0.02 19.76 -4.24
C VAL A 376 1.30 19.46 -3.46
N VAL A 377 2.38 19.04 -4.12
CA VAL A 377 3.65 18.70 -3.44
C VAL A 377 4.25 19.92 -2.74
N ASN A 378 4.45 19.81 -1.44
CA ASN A 378 5.05 20.83 -0.58
C ASN A 378 6.58 20.75 -0.61
N TRP A 379 7.20 21.27 -1.66
CA TRP A 379 8.65 21.27 -1.83
C TRP A 379 9.43 21.94 -0.71
N PRO A 380 8.97 23.06 -0.11
CA PRO A 380 9.61 23.64 1.07
C PRO A 380 9.77 22.63 2.21
N TYR A 381 8.73 21.88 2.57
CA TYR A 381 8.80 20.87 3.62
C TYR A 381 9.74 19.69 3.24
N VAL A 382 9.70 19.24 2.00
CA VAL A 382 10.63 18.20 1.51
C VAL A 382 12.08 18.67 1.58
N ALA A 383 12.35 19.94 1.24
CA ALA A 383 13.69 20.54 1.34
C ALA A 383 14.16 20.66 2.79
N GLU A 384 13.27 20.98 3.71
CA GLU A 384 13.54 21.02 5.14
C GLU A 384 13.93 19.63 5.66
N ARG A 385 13.11 18.60 5.35
CA ARG A 385 13.43 17.20 5.69
C ARG A 385 14.77 16.76 5.12
N TYR A 386 15.05 17.10 3.86
CA TYR A 386 16.34 16.80 3.24
C TYR A 386 17.50 17.50 3.97
N SER A 387 17.32 18.76 4.35
CA SER A 387 18.35 19.52 5.08
C SER A 387 18.69 18.90 6.44
N ALA A 388 17.72 18.32 7.13
CA ALA A 388 17.93 17.56 8.36
C ALA A 388 18.57 16.20 8.08
N ALA A 389 17.97 15.41 7.15
CA ALA A 389 18.37 14.04 6.88
C ALA A 389 19.79 13.90 6.33
N ARG A 390 20.24 14.84 5.47
CA ARG A 390 21.60 14.79 4.89
C ARG A 390 22.74 14.96 5.89
N LYS A 391 22.45 15.34 7.12
CA LYS A 391 23.43 15.39 8.21
C LYS A 391 23.73 13.98 8.74
N LEU A 392 22.84 13.04 8.54
CA LEU A 392 23.04 11.65 8.88
C LEU A 392 23.89 11.00 7.77
N VAL A 393 25.05 10.52 8.13
CA VAL A 393 26.03 9.96 7.20
C VAL A 393 26.65 8.72 7.82
N TRP A 394 26.55 7.59 7.13
CA TRP A 394 27.21 6.35 7.50
C TRP A 394 28.45 6.11 6.65
N GLN A 395 29.31 5.22 7.11
CA GLN A 395 30.45 4.78 6.31
C GLN A 395 29.89 3.98 5.11
N PRO A 396 30.24 4.36 3.85
CA PRO A 396 29.88 3.57 2.68
C PRO A 396 30.72 2.29 2.63
N PHE A 397 30.15 1.24 2.07
CA PHE A 397 30.84 -0.03 1.77
C PHE A 397 30.65 -0.35 0.30
#